data_d7f14e365380faf80946199d87397a4b
#
_entry.id   d7f14e365380faf80946199d87397a4b
#
_cell.length_a   1.000
_cell.length_b   1.000
_cell.length_c   1.000
_cell.angle_alpha   90.00
_cell.angle_beta   90.00
_cell.angle_gamma   90.00
#
_symmetry.space_group_name_H-M   'P 1'
#
loop_
_entity.id
_entity.type
_entity.pdbx_description
1 polymer ?
#
loop_
_entity_poly.entity_id
_entity_poly.type
_entity_poly.pdbx_seq_one_letter_code
_entity_poly.pdbx_strand_id
1 'polypeptide(L)'
;GRDYLGETKNEKLLRAAAKEFNVDPKAEMYKLPPKYVGAYAEQDAALTLRLWNRLKVELEEQDLWHIWKLETGLIPMMLDMKSQGVRVDLDEADRVKQELQKKVKMLKSFIKKRSGIEIEPWASASVAKVFDELGEAYETTEKGAPSFTKQWLQNHSHEVAQAIVKLREFDKADSTFIDTILRHQVNGRINCEFHQLRSDDGGTVTGRFSSSNPNLQQIPARDKELKAMIRGLFIPEDGCKWGSFDYSSQEPRLLVHFAASFERRHQMVDKIVEEYHKGDVDLHQMVADIAGISRKEAKTVNLGIMYGMGKGKLANQLSITEKEAEELLSEHGKNVPFVKGLADRASKRAEQAGQIRTLLGRKCR
;
A
#
# COMPACT_ATOMS: atom_id res chain seq x y z
N GLY A 1 -26.68 7.34 5.42
CA GLY A 1 -28.07 7.49 5.89
C GLY A 1 -28.22 7.00 7.32
N ARG A 2 -27.93 5.71 7.59
CA ARG A 2 -28.17 5.08 8.89
C ARG A 2 -27.59 5.89 10.07
N ASP A 3 -26.31 6.20 10.06
CA ASP A 3 -25.59 6.76 11.20
C ASP A 3 -25.93 8.24 11.47
N TYR A 4 -26.29 8.99 10.43
CA TYR A 4 -26.54 10.43 10.51
C TYR A 4 -28.02 10.82 10.44
N LEU A 5 -28.83 10.01 9.77
CA LEU A 5 -30.26 10.30 9.55
C LEU A 5 -31.18 9.26 10.18
N GLY A 6 -30.64 8.15 10.70
CA GLY A 6 -31.45 7.05 11.22
C GLY A 6 -32.21 6.28 10.13
N GLU A 7 -31.95 6.57 8.86
CA GLU A 7 -32.70 6.03 7.74
C GLU A 7 -31.84 5.14 6.84
N THR A 8 -32.47 4.09 6.31
CA THR A 8 -31.86 3.19 5.34
C THR A 8 -32.64 3.23 4.03
N LYS A 9 -31.97 2.89 2.95
CA LYS A 9 -32.61 2.76 1.64
C LYS A 9 -33.67 1.65 1.66
N ASN A 10 -34.79 1.89 1.03
CA ASN A 10 -35.83 0.88 0.86
C ASN A 10 -35.62 0.13 -0.47
N GLU A 11 -34.95 -1.00 -0.38
CA GLU A 11 -34.65 -1.84 -1.55
C GLU A 11 -35.68 -2.95 -1.80
N LYS A 12 -36.79 -3.00 -1.05
CA LYS A 12 -37.72 -4.14 -1.10
C LYS A 12 -38.29 -4.38 -2.50
N LEU A 13 -38.79 -3.31 -3.14
CA LEU A 13 -39.35 -3.40 -4.48
C LEU A 13 -38.33 -3.77 -5.53
N LEU A 14 -37.14 -3.13 -5.45
CA LEU A 14 -36.01 -3.39 -6.32
C LEU A 14 -35.55 -4.86 -6.23
N ARG A 15 -35.36 -5.37 -5.01
CA ARG A 15 -34.94 -6.77 -4.79
C ARG A 15 -36.00 -7.79 -5.22
N ALA A 16 -37.29 -7.49 -5.02
CA ALA A 16 -38.37 -8.33 -5.50
C ALA A 16 -38.40 -8.42 -7.03
N ALA A 17 -38.28 -7.28 -7.70
CA ALA A 17 -38.19 -7.22 -9.15
C ALA A 17 -36.94 -7.93 -9.68
N ALA A 18 -35.77 -7.69 -9.07
CA ALA A 18 -34.52 -8.35 -9.47
C ALA A 18 -34.62 -9.87 -9.41
N LYS A 19 -35.31 -10.42 -8.39
CA LYS A 19 -35.59 -11.85 -8.27
C LYS A 19 -36.53 -12.33 -9.35
N GLU A 20 -37.60 -11.58 -9.64
CA GLU A 20 -38.58 -11.93 -10.69
C GLU A 20 -37.95 -11.95 -12.08
N PHE A 21 -37.07 -10.96 -12.38
CA PHE A 21 -36.39 -10.85 -13.66
C PHE A 21 -35.08 -11.65 -13.73
N ASN A 22 -34.71 -12.37 -12.67
CA ASN A 22 -33.47 -13.14 -12.57
C ASN A 22 -32.22 -12.34 -12.91
N VAL A 23 -32.10 -11.14 -12.31
CA VAL A 23 -30.95 -10.22 -12.48
C VAL A 23 -30.34 -9.85 -11.13
N ASP A 24 -29.07 -9.47 -11.12
CA ASP A 24 -28.44 -8.92 -9.92
C ASP A 24 -28.97 -7.50 -9.63
N PRO A 25 -29.51 -7.21 -8.42
CA PRO A 25 -30.11 -5.92 -8.10
C PRO A 25 -29.13 -4.75 -8.10
N LYS A 26 -27.82 -4.98 -8.01
CA LYS A 26 -26.78 -3.94 -8.04
C LYS A 26 -26.08 -3.85 -9.40
N ALA A 27 -25.54 -4.98 -9.88
CA ALA A 27 -24.77 -5.03 -11.11
C ALA A 27 -25.64 -4.90 -12.37
N GLU A 28 -26.90 -5.33 -12.32
CA GLU A 28 -27.77 -5.44 -13.49
C GLU A 28 -29.08 -4.63 -13.35
N MET A 29 -29.10 -3.67 -12.42
CA MET A 29 -30.27 -2.78 -12.19
C MET A 29 -30.77 -2.12 -13.48
N TYR A 30 -29.90 -1.82 -14.41
CA TYR A 30 -30.21 -1.20 -15.70
C TYR A 30 -31.10 -2.07 -16.60
N LYS A 31 -31.20 -3.37 -16.34
CA LYS A 31 -32.09 -4.31 -17.06
C LYS A 31 -33.52 -4.29 -16.55
N LEU A 32 -33.77 -3.68 -15.37
CA LEU A 32 -35.12 -3.65 -14.76
C LEU A 32 -35.95 -2.52 -15.35
N PRO A 33 -37.30 -2.73 -15.53
CA PRO A 33 -38.17 -1.66 -15.92
C PRO A 33 -38.15 -0.48 -14.93
N PRO A 34 -38.23 0.78 -15.42
CA PRO A 34 -38.11 2.00 -14.58
C PRO A 34 -39.07 2.03 -13.39
N LYS A 35 -40.28 1.45 -13.53
CA LYS A 35 -41.28 1.41 -12.46
C LYS A 35 -40.80 0.71 -11.17
N TYR A 36 -39.83 -0.18 -11.26
CA TYR A 36 -39.27 -0.88 -10.09
C TYR A 36 -38.03 -0.17 -9.53
N VAL A 37 -37.38 0.68 -10.32
CA VAL A 37 -36.16 1.37 -9.96
C VAL A 37 -36.43 2.82 -9.52
N GLY A 38 -37.51 3.44 -10.04
CA GLY A 38 -37.77 4.87 -9.86
C GLY A 38 -37.84 5.31 -8.39
N ALA A 39 -38.66 4.65 -7.59
CA ALA A 39 -38.80 4.98 -6.16
C ALA A 39 -37.49 4.82 -5.38
N TYR A 40 -36.64 3.84 -5.74
CA TYR A 40 -35.32 3.68 -5.18
C TYR A 40 -34.38 4.83 -5.56
N ALA A 41 -34.39 5.23 -6.82
CA ALA A 41 -33.57 6.33 -7.32
C ALA A 41 -33.97 7.69 -6.72
N GLU A 42 -35.28 7.95 -6.61
CA GLU A 42 -35.80 9.16 -5.95
C GLU A 42 -35.39 9.23 -4.48
N GLN A 43 -35.52 8.12 -3.76
CA GLN A 43 -35.09 8.03 -2.36
C GLN A 43 -33.59 8.24 -2.22
N ASP A 44 -32.76 7.71 -3.12
CA ASP A 44 -31.31 7.88 -3.12
C ASP A 44 -30.94 9.36 -3.26
N ALA A 45 -31.55 10.07 -4.19
CA ALA A 45 -31.31 11.49 -4.39
C ALA A 45 -31.73 12.32 -3.15
N ALA A 46 -32.92 12.05 -2.62
CA ALA A 46 -33.46 12.74 -1.43
C ALA A 46 -32.58 12.48 -0.18
N LEU A 47 -32.20 11.23 0.07
CA LEU A 47 -31.31 10.88 1.20
C LEU A 47 -29.94 11.54 1.06
N THR A 48 -29.39 11.59 -0.14
CA THR A 48 -28.07 12.22 -0.41
C THR A 48 -28.12 13.72 -0.10
N LEU A 49 -29.16 14.41 -0.53
CA LEU A 49 -29.33 15.84 -0.24
C LEU A 49 -29.51 16.11 1.26
N ARG A 50 -30.32 15.29 1.95
CA ARG A 50 -30.50 15.42 3.40
C ARG A 50 -29.23 15.09 4.17
N LEU A 51 -28.46 14.11 3.75
CA LEU A 51 -27.17 13.77 4.31
C LEU A 51 -26.19 14.94 4.11
N TRP A 52 -26.13 15.51 2.92
CA TRP A 52 -25.34 16.71 2.65
C TRP A 52 -25.69 17.86 3.60
N ASN A 53 -26.98 18.16 3.78
CA ASN A 53 -27.42 19.21 4.68
C ASN A 53 -27.01 18.97 6.14
N ARG A 54 -26.93 17.71 6.56
CA ARG A 54 -26.41 17.36 7.89
C ARG A 54 -24.89 17.46 7.95
N LEU A 55 -24.17 16.93 6.95
CA LEU A 55 -22.70 16.88 6.94
C LEU A 55 -22.05 18.26 6.80
N LYS A 56 -22.67 19.21 6.08
CA LYS A 56 -22.12 20.57 5.99
C LYS A 56 -22.07 21.28 7.34
N VAL A 57 -23.00 21.00 8.25
CA VAL A 57 -22.96 21.51 9.63
C VAL A 57 -21.76 20.91 10.38
N GLU A 58 -21.53 19.60 10.23
CA GLU A 58 -20.35 18.93 10.79
C GLU A 58 -19.04 19.50 10.25
N LEU A 59 -18.99 19.84 8.96
CA LEU A 59 -17.78 20.45 8.36
C LEU A 59 -17.49 21.82 8.98
N GLU A 60 -18.53 22.63 9.25
CA GLU A 60 -18.41 23.93 9.91
C GLU A 60 -17.95 23.78 11.36
N GLU A 61 -18.69 23.00 12.16
CA GLU A 61 -18.41 22.77 13.59
C GLU A 61 -17.00 22.20 13.82
N GLN A 62 -16.50 21.39 12.87
CA GLN A 62 -15.20 20.74 12.97
C GLN A 62 -14.08 21.50 12.25
N ASP A 63 -14.36 22.65 11.66
CA ASP A 63 -13.41 23.44 10.87
C ASP A 63 -12.71 22.57 9.78
N LEU A 64 -13.51 21.93 8.91
CA LEU A 64 -13.03 21.03 7.87
C LEU A 64 -13.33 21.48 6.43
N TRP A 65 -13.88 22.69 6.23
CA TRP A 65 -14.19 23.20 4.89
C TRP A 65 -12.98 23.26 3.96
N HIS A 66 -11.81 23.61 4.50
CA HIS A 66 -10.58 23.64 3.73
C HIS A 66 -10.15 22.24 3.25
N ILE A 67 -10.36 21.19 4.07
CA ILE A 67 -10.12 19.81 3.68
C ILE A 67 -11.14 19.34 2.64
N TRP A 68 -12.42 19.70 2.84
CA TRP A 68 -13.46 19.40 1.85
C TRP A 68 -13.16 20.02 0.49
N LYS A 69 -12.73 21.29 0.45
CA LYS A 69 -12.32 21.96 -0.79
C LYS A 69 -11.11 21.30 -1.44
N LEU A 70 -10.11 20.89 -0.64
CA LEU A 70 -8.94 20.16 -1.14
C LEU A 70 -9.36 18.85 -1.80
N GLU A 71 -10.14 18.04 -1.09
CA GLU A 71 -10.56 16.72 -1.57
C GLU A 71 -11.45 16.80 -2.81
N THR A 72 -12.42 17.70 -2.81
CA THR A 72 -13.29 17.87 -3.98
C THR A 72 -12.56 18.49 -5.16
N GLY A 73 -11.58 19.37 -4.92
CA GLY A 73 -10.73 19.95 -5.94
C GLY A 73 -9.81 18.94 -6.64
N LEU A 74 -9.51 17.80 -6.01
CA LEU A 74 -8.73 16.73 -6.60
C LEU A 74 -9.56 15.80 -7.52
N ILE A 75 -10.88 15.81 -7.42
CA ILE A 75 -11.75 14.93 -8.22
C ILE A 75 -11.56 15.14 -9.73
N PRO A 76 -11.55 16.37 -10.28
CA PRO A 76 -11.30 16.57 -11.71
C PRO A 76 -9.98 15.96 -12.17
N MET A 77 -8.90 16.19 -11.41
CA MET A 77 -7.58 15.61 -11.72
C MET A 77 -7.64 14.07 -11.80
N MET A 78 -8.30 13.42 -10.84
CA MET A 78 -8.41 11.95 -10.85
C MET A 78 -9.26 11.44 -12.01
N LEU A 79 -10.32 12.16 -12.38
CA LEU A 79 -11.14 11.84 -13.54
C LEU A 79 -10.33 11.98 -14.84
N ASP A 80 -9.52 13.03 -14.97
CA ASP A 80 -8.62 13.22 -16.10
C ASP A 80 -7.58 12.10 -16.19
N MET A 81 -6.93 11.77 -15.07
CA MET A 81 -5.97 10.65 -14.99
C MET A 81 -6.63 9.31 -15.37
N LYS A 82 -7.85 9.04 -14.88
CA LYS A 82 -8.60 7.83 -15.25
C LYS A 82 -9.01 7.85 -16.71
N SER A 83 -9.51 8.97 -17.24
CA SER A 83 -9.93 9.12 -18.61
C SER A 83 -8.77 8.96 -19.58
N GLN A 84 -7.64 9.59 -19.30
CA GLN A 84 -6.44 9.49 -20.13
C GLN A 84 -5.81 8.09 -20.05
N GLY A 85 -5.73 7.51 -18.84
CA GLY A 85 -5.07 6.23 -18.60
C GLY A 85 -3.58 6.24 -18.95
N VAL A 86 -2.96 5.07 -18.92
CA VAL A 86 -1.54 4.88 -19.22
C VAL A 86 -1.38 3.89 -20.36
N ARG A 87 -0.62 4.26 -21.38
CA ARG A 87 -0.34 3.42 -22.54
C ARG A 87 0.53 2.22 -22.17
N VAL A 88 0.21 1.05 -22.73
CA VAL A 88 0.92 -0.21 -22.49
C VAL A 88 1.33 -0.83 -23.84
N ASP A 89 2.56 -1.31 -23.90
CA ASP A 89 3.06 -2.13 -24.98
C ASP A 89 2.52 -3.56 -24.83
N LEU A 90 1.50 -3.92 -25.60
CA LEU A 90 0.84 -5.22 -25.51
C LEU A 90 1.70 -6.35 -26.10
N ASP A 91 2.47 -6.07 -27.14
CA ASP A 91 3.36 -7.07 -27.76
C ASP A 91 4.49 -7.42 -26.79
N GLU A 92 5.04 -6.41 -26.13
CA GLU A 92 6.02 -6.60 -25.07
C GLU A 92 5.40 -7.33 -23.84
N ALA A 93 4.16 -7.02 -23.48
CA ALA A 93 3.48 -7.71 -22.39
C ALA A 93 3.33 -9.22 -22.65
N ASP A 94 2.94 -9.60 -23.86
CA ASP A 94 2.85 -11.00 -24.26
C ASP A 94 4.22 -11.70 -24.25
N ARG A 95 5.26 -10.99 -24.71
CA ARG A 95 6.64 -11.52 -24.70
C ARG A 95 7.15 -11.72 -23.28
N VAL A 96 6.93 -10.74 -22.38
CA VAL A 96 7.29 -10.85 -20.97
C VAL A 96 6.51 -11.98 -20.29
N LYS A 97 5.24 -12.16 -20.60
CA LYS A 97 4.43 -13.28 -20.10
C LYS A 97 5.07 -14.63 -20.44
N GLN A 98 5.41 -14.82 -21.71
CA GLN A 98 6.06 -16.07 -22.15
C GLN A 98 7.42 -16.29 -21.47
N GLU A 99 8.20 -15.24 -21.26
CA GLU A 99 9.47 -15.31 -20.56
C GLU A 99 9.28 -15.72 -19.09
N LEU A 100 8.33 -15.09 -18.37
CA LEU A 100 7.99 -15.43 -16.98
C LEU A 100 7.54 -16.89 -16.85
N GLN A 101 6.67 -17.35 -17.76
CA GLN A 101 6.20 -18.74 -17.78
C GLN A 101 7.34 -19.74 -18.03
N LYS A 102 8.29 -19.42 -18.91
CA LYS A 102 9.50 -20.22 -19.08
C LYS A 102 10.33 -20.31 -17.80
N LYS A 103 10.55 -19.16 -17.11
CA LYS A 103 11.28 -19.10 -15.84
C LYS A 103 10.58 -19.92 -14.74
N VAL A 104 9.26 -19.80 -14.63
CA VAL A 104 8.43 -20.58 -13.71
C VAL A 104 8.59 -22.08 -13.98
N LYS A 105 8.47 -22.50 -15.24
CA LYS A 105 8.63 -23.92 -15.66
C LYS A 105 10.03 -24.44 -15.36
N MET A 106 11.07 -23.67 -15.63
CA MET A 106 12.45 -24.03 -15.32
C MET A 106 12.67 -24.23 -13.82
N LEU A 107 12.17 -23.32 -12.98
CA LEU A 107 12.30 -23.42 -11.53
C LEU A 107 11.49 -24.59 -10.96
N LYS A 108 10.28 -24.84 -11.43
CA LYS A 108 9.50 -26.03 -11.06
C LYS A 108 10.24 -27.32 -11.42
N SER A 109 10.82 -27.37 -12.62
CA SER A 109 11.62 -28.53 -13.06
C SER A 109 12.90 -28.72 -12.23
N PHE A 110 13.57 -27.62 -11.88
CA PHE A 110 14.75 -27.68 -11.00
C PHE A 110 14.38 -28.22 -9.61
N ILE A 111 13.34 -27.72 -8.99
CA ILE A 111 12.86 -28.16 -7.67
C ILE A 111 12.48 -29.66 -7.73
N LYS A 112 11.73 -30.08 -8.76
CA LYS A 112 11.35 -31.47 -8.97
C LYS A 112 12.58 -32.38 -9.13
N LYS A 113 13.61 -31.94 -9.86
CA LYS A 113 14.85 -32.70 -10.03
C LYS A 113 15.62 -32.90 -8.72
N ARG A 114 15.54 -31.93 -7.79
CA ARG A 114 16.24 -31.93 -6.50
C ARG A 114 15.50 -32.72 -5.42
N SER A 115 14.17 -32.62 -5.39
CA SER A 115 13.34 -33.22 -4.34
C SER A 115 12.46 -34.38 -4.79
N GLY A 116 12.37 -34.65 -6.09
CA GLY A 116 11.40 -35.62 -6.61
C GLY A 116 9.93 -35.13 -6.61
N ILE A 117 9.64 -34.00 -5.97
CA ILE A 117 8.29 -33.50 -5.72
C ILE A 117 7.88 -32.45 -6.77
N GLU A 118 6.66 -32.57 -7.28
CA GLU A 118 6.04 -31.53 -8.09
C GLU A 118 5.43 -30.46 -7.17
N ILE A 119 5.98 -29.25 -7.22
CA ILE A 119 5.66 -28.19 -6.26
C ILE A 119 4.47 -27.32 -6.69
N GLU A 120 3.57 -27.06 -5.74
CA GLU A 120 2.65 -25.93 -5.78
C GLU A 120 3.17 -24.82 -4.84
N PRO A 121 3.78 -23.74 -5.38
CA PRO A 121 4.63 -22.85 -4.59
C PRO A 121 3.89 -22.05 -3.52
N TRP A 122 2.56 -21.86 -3.66
CA TRP A 122 1.74 -21.14 -2.72
C TRP A 122 1.06 -22.03 -1.67
N ALA A 123 1.07 -23.35 -1.87
CA ALA A 123 0.52 -24.30 -0.91
C ALA A 123 1.60 -24.72 0.09
N SER A 124 1.52 -24.27 1.35
CA SER A 124 2.51 -24.61 2.39
C SER A 124 2.71 -26.12 2.55
N ALA A 125 1.65 -26.92 2.44
CA ALA A 125 1.74 -28.35 2.50
C ALA A 125 2.53 -28.97 1.33
N SER A 126 2.49 -28.36 0.14
CA SER A 126 3.30 -28.80 -1.01
C SER A 126 4.76 -28.43 -0.83
N VAL A 127 5.02 -27.24 -0.30
CA VAL A 127 6.39 -26.80 0.02
C VAL A 127 6.99 -27.66 1.14
N ALA A 128 6.20 -28.01 2.17
CA ALA A 128 6.65 -28.90 3.25
C ALA A 128 7.15 -30.25 2.71
N LYS A 129 6.39 -30.90 1.81
CA LYS A 129 6.83 -32.17 1.18
C LYS A 129 8.19 -32.05 0.49
N VAL A 130 8.47 -30.89 -0.13
CA VAL A 130 9.79 -30.65 -0.76
C VAL A 130 10.89 -30.64 0.29
N PHE A 131 10.67 -29.95 1.43
CA PHE A 131 11.67 -29.88 2.51
C PHE A 131 11.80 -31.18 3.26
N ASP A 132 10.72 -31.95 3.46
CA ASP A 132 10.74 -33.28 4.05
C ASP A 132 11.61 -34.26 3.23
N GLU A 133 11.46 -34.28 1.90
CA GLU A 133 12.28 -35.08 1.00
C GLU A 133 13.77 -34.68 0.96
N LEU A 134 14.03 -33.38 1.21
CA LEU A 134 15.40 -32.87 1.30
C LEU A 134 16.04 -33.11 2.69
N GLY A 135 15.26 -33.58 3.67
CA GLY A 135 15.71 -33.73 5.07
C GLY A 135 15.97 -32.42 5.78
N GLU A 136 15.36 -31.32 5.30
CA GLU A 136 15.54 -29.98 5.83
C GLU A 136 14.40 -29.59 6.80
N ALA A 137 14.75 -29.04 7.95
CA ALA A 137 13.78 -28.58 8.94
C ALA A 137 13.16 -27.24 8.52
N TYR A 138 11.91 -27.00 8.91
CA TYR A 138 11.20 -25.77 8.67
C TYR A 138 10.35 -25.33 9.86
N GLU A 139 9.96 -24.05 9.87
CA GLU A 139 9.13 -23.46 10.92
C GLU A 139 7.66 -23.87 10.77
N THR A 140 6.97 -23.92 11.92
CA THR A 140 5.52 -24.11 11.99
C THR A 140 4.85 -22.90 12.64
N THR A 141 3.60 -22.66 12.28
CA THR A 141 2.76 -21.68 12.96
C THR A 141 2.40 -22.18 14.38
N GLU A 142 1.90 -21.29 15.24
CA GLU A 142 1.38 -21.66 16.60
C GLU A 142 0.34 -22.80 16.56
N LYS A 143 -0.35 -22.97 15.42
CA LYS A 143 -1.35 -24.04 15.20
C LYS A 143 -0.73 -25.31 14.58
N GLY A 144 0.59 -25.38 14.46
CA GLY A 144 1.32 -26.55 13.94
C GLY A 144 1.33 -26.68 12.39
N ALA A 145 0.82 -25.71 11.63
CA ALA A 145 0.87 -25.74 10.17
C ALA A 145 2.24 -25.27 9.67
N PRO A 146 2.80 -25.88 8.58
CA PRO A 146 4.05 -25.44 7.97
C PRO A 146 4.03 -23.97 7.56
N SER A 147 5.12 -23.23 7.85
CA SER A 147 5.25 -21.80 7.60
C SER A 147 6.49 -21.51 6.75
N PHE A 148 6.27 -21.04 5.52
CA PHE A 148 7.33 -20.68 4.56
C PHE A 148 7.20 -19.22 4.17
N THR A 149 7.54 -18.33 5.11
CA THR A 149 7.56 -16.88 4.84
C THR A 149 8.65 -16.54 3.83
N LYS A 150 8.50 -15.43 3.10
CA LYS A 150 9.52 -14.95 2.16
C LYS A 150 10.87 -14.79 2.86
N GLN A 151 10.88 -14.23 4.05
CA GLN A 151 12.09 -13.97 4.84
C GLN A 151 12.76 -15.28 5.25
N TRP A 152 12.00 -16.26 5.75
CA TRP A 152 12.53 -17.55 6.12
C TRP A 152 13.20 -18.23 4.93
N LEU A 153 12.51 -18.27 3.77
CA LEU A 153 13.07 -18.85 2.54
C LEU A 153 14.31 -18.10 2.05
N GLN A 154 14.35 -16.77 2.17
CA GLN A 154 15.51 -15.96 1.77
C GLN A 154 16.75 -16.20 2.65
N ASN A 155 16.55 -16.47 3.94
CA ASN A 155 17.62 -16.72 4.91
C ASN A 155 18.05 -18.19 4.95
N HIS A 156 17.29 -19.10 4.35
CA HIS A 156 17.60 -20.51 4.33
C HIS A 156 18.76 -20.80 3.37
N SER A 157 19.73 -21.64 3.81
CA SER A 157 20.97 -21.89 3.07
C SER A 157 20.78 -22.78 1.83
N HIS A 158 19.74 -23.63 1.83
CA HIS A 158 19.53 -24.61 0.76
C HIS A 158 19.08 -23.92 -0.55
N GLU A 159 19.67 -24.30 -1.69
CA GLU A 159 19.39 -23.69 -3.01
C GLU A 159 17.92 -23.78 -3.45
N VAL A 160 17.20 -24.83 -3.02
CA VAL A 160 15.78 -25.00 -3.32
C VAL A 160 14.94 -23.92 -2.65
N ALA A 161 15.31 -23.44 -1.44
CA ALA A 161 14.61 -22.33 -0.79
C ALA A 161 14.70 -21.05 -1.63
N GLN A 162 15.90 -20.75 -2.15
CA GLN A 162 16.10 -19.61 -3.05
C GLN A 162 15.32 -19.78 -4.36
N ALA A 163 15.28 -21.00 -4.91
CA ALA A 163 14.50 -21.30 -6.10
C ALA A 163 12.98 -21.08 -5.85
N ILE A 164 12.46 -21.45 -4.67
CA ILE A 164 11.05 -21.21 -4.30
C ILE A 164 10.75 -19.71 -4.18
N VAL A 165 11.67 -18.92 -3.63
CA VAL A 165 11.51 -17.44 -3.59
C VAL A 165 11.36 -16.89 -5.00
N LYS A 166 12.27 -17.24 -5.91
CA LYS A 166 12.22 -16.76 -7.31
C LYS A 166 11.01 -17.31 -8.05
N LEU A 167 10.63 -18.55 -7.82
CA LEU A 167 9.42 -19.14 -8.39
C LEU A 167 8.18 -18.35 -8.01
N ARG A 168 8.01 -18.02 -6.71
CA ARG A 168 6.88 -17.19 -6.23
C ARG A 168 6.92 -15.77 -6.80
N GLU A 169 8.10 -15.18 -6.95
CA GLU A 169 8.27 -13.85 -7.53
C GLU A 169 7.83 -13.81 -8.99
N PHE A 170 8.27 -14.77 -9.82
CA PHE A 170 7.91 -14.84 -11.24
C PHE A 170 6.46 -15.26 -11.46
N ASP A 171 5.96 -16.24 -10.70
CA ASP A 171 4.57 -16.67 -10.75
C ASP A 171 3.61 -15.54 -10.38
N LYS A 172 3.93 -14.77 -9.32
CA LYS A 172 3.16 -13.56 -8.96
C LYS A 172 3.26 -12.48 -10.04
N ALA A 173 4.43 -12.32 -10.66
CA ALA A 173 4.61 -11.33 -11.71
C ALA A 173 3.73 -11.66 -12.93
N ASP A 174 3.66 -12.90 -13.36
CA ASP A 174 2.79 -13.36 -14.45
C ASP A 174 1.31 -13.19 -14.06
N SER A 175 0.86 -13.87 -13.01
CA SER A 175 -0.55 -13.96 -12.65
C SER A 175 -1.16 -12.66 -12.10
N THR A 176 -0.39 -11.90 -11.30
CA THR A 176 -0.91 -10.69 -10.63
C THR A 176 -0.70 -9.42 -11.46
N PHE A 177 0.42 -9.30 -12.18
CA PHE A 177 0.72 -8.07 -12.91
C PHE A 177 0.41 -8.21 -14.39
N ILE A 178 0.99 -9.18 -15.10
CA ILE A 178 0.79 -9.29 -16.56
C ILE A 178 -0.64 -9.64 -16.91
N ASP A 179 -1.22 -10.68 -16.29
CA ASP A 179 -2.61 -11.08 -16.54
C ASP A 179 -3.59 -9.97 -16.20
N THR A 180 -3.31 -9.20 -15.14
CA THR A 180 -4.16 -8.08 -14.74
C THR A 180 -4.05 -6.93 -15.73
N ILE A 181 -2.85 -6.61 -16.24
CA ILE A 181 -2.65 -5.60 -17.29
C ILE A 181 -3.40 -6.02 -18.54
N LEU A 182 -3.18 -7.24 -19.05
CA LEU A 182 -3.84 -7.72 -20.26
C LEU A 182 -5.37 -7.79 -20.13
N ARG A 183 -5.90 -8.07 -18.95
CA ARG A 183 -7.34 -8.12 -18.70
C ARG A 183 -8.02 -6.76 -18.61
N HIS A 184 -7.33 -5.76 -18.04
CA HIS A 184 -7.91 -4.44 -17.78
C HIS A 184 -7.56 -3.40 -18.87
N GLN A 185 -6.74 -3.77 -19.84
CA GLN A 185 -6.43 -2.85 -20.92
C GLN A 185 -7.65 -2.62 -21.84
N VAL A 186 -7.80 -1.39 -22.27
CA VAL A 186 -8.77 -0.98 -23.29
C VAL A 186 -8.02 -0.17 -24.35
N ASN A 187 -8.00 -0.65 -25.58
CA ASN A 187 -7.27 -0.01 -26.69
C ASN A 187 -5.79 0.30 -26.38
N GLY A 188 -5.11 -0.64 -25.73
CA GLY A 188 -3.70 -0.50 -25.34
C GLY A 188 -3.46 0.44 -24.16
N ARG A 189 -4.47 0.75 -23.35
CA ARG A 189 -4.36 1.65 -22.19
C ARG A 189 -4.93 1.02 -20.94
N ILE A 190 -4.35 1.38 -19.79
CA ILE A 190 -4.84 1.04 -18.48
C ILE A 190 -5.48 2.28 -17.86
N ASN A 191 -6.75 2.20 -17.53
CA ASN A 191 -7.56 3.25 -16.91
C ASN A 191 -7.91 2.85 -15.47
N CYS A 192 -6.90 2.81 -14.58
CA CYS A 192 -7.11 2.39 -13.20
C CYS A 192 -7.99 3.39 -12.43
N GLU A 193 -8.61 2.91 -11.37
CA GLU A 193 -9.38 3.74 -10.45
C GLU A 193 -8.51 4.26 -9.33
N PHE A 194 -8.70 5.54 -8.96
CA PHE A 194 -8.04 6.17 -7.83
C PHE A 194 -9.04 6.43 -6.71
N HIS A 195 -8.67 6.09 -5.48
CA HIS A 195 -9.51 6.27 -4.30
C HIS A 195 -8.84 7.24 -3.32
N GLN A 196 -9.51 8.34 -3.00
CA GLN A 196 -9.06 9.33 -2.01
C GLN A 196 -9.37 8.89 -0.58
N LEU A 197 -10.52 8.26 -0.39
CA LEU A 197 -11.07 7.88 0.90
C LEU A 197 -11.33 6.38 0.92
N ARG A 198 -11.31 5.80 2.12
CA ARG A 198 -11.70 4.40 2.29
C ARG A 198 -13.19 4.21 2.03
N SER A 199 -13.50 3.25 1.18
CA SER A 199 -14.84 2.76 0.87
C SER A 199 -14.85 1.23 0.81
N ASP A 200 -15.99 0.63 0.49
CA ASP A 200 -16.09 -0.81 0.27
C ASP A 200 -15.25 -1.26 -0.94
N ASP A 201 -15.02 -0.35 -1.91
CA ASP A 201 -14.28 -0.63 -3.14
C ASP A 201 -12.76 -0.41 -3.01
N GLY A 202 -12.29 0.10 -1.90
CA GLY A 202 -10.86 0.35 -1.65
C GLY A 202 -10.58 1.61 -0.85
N GLY A 203 -9.39 2.15 -0.99
CA GLY A 203 -8.96 3.37 -0.32
C GLY A 203 -8.16 3.15 0.96
N THR A 204 -7.68 4.23 1.56
CA THR A 204 -6.91 4.24 2.78
C THR A 204 -7.54 5.13 3.84
N VAL A 205 -7.27 4.83 5.11
CA VAL A 205 -7.67 5.70 6.24
C VAL A 205 -6.71 6.85 6.48
N THR A 206 -5.56 6.86 5.79
CA THR A 206 -4.46 7.81 6.01
C THR A 206 -4.54 9.06 5.14
N GLY A 207 -5.48 9.11 4.18
CA GLY A 207 -5.57 10.17 3.17
C GLY A 207 -4.59 10.03 2.00
N ARG A 208 -3.83 8.91 1.94
CA ARG A 208 -3.07 8.57 0.73
C ARG A 208 -4.01 8.05 -0.34
N PHE A 209 -3.73 8.33 -1.61
CA PHE A 209 -4.42 7.65 -2.70
C PHE A 209 -4.12 6.15 -2.69
N SER A 210 -5.12 5.37 -3.03
CA SER A 210 -4.92 3.99 -3.47
C SER A 210 -5.45 3.83 -4.89
N SER A 211 -5.09 2.74 -5.54
CA SER A 211 -5.62 2.42 -6.88
C SER A 211 -6.12 0.98 -6.95
N SER A 212 -7.10 0.78 -7.82
CA SER A 212 -7.68 -0.54 -8.13
C SER A 212 -8.04 -0.63 -9.61
N ASN A 213 -8.33 -1.82 -10.06
CA ASN A 213 -8.81 -2.12 -11.42
C ASN A 213 -7.90 -1.59 -12.56
N PRO A 214 -6.58 -1.84 -12.58
CA PRO A 214 -5.75 -2.58 -11.61
C PRO A 214 -5.06 -1.68 -10.58
N ASN A 215 -4.47 -2.28 -9.52
CA ASN A 215 -3.65 -1.55 -8.57
C ASN A 215 -2.23 -1.30 -9.11
N LEU A 216 -2.03 -0.16 -9.76
CA LEU A 216 -0.73 0.23 -10.35
C LEU A 216 0.32 0.63 -9.29
N GLN A 217 -0.07 0.89 -8.04
CA GLN A 217 0.87 1.25 -6.97
C GLN A 217 1.66 0.04 -6.45
N GLN A 218 1.23 -1.19 -6.75
CA GLN A 218 1.91 -2.41 -6.35
C GLN A 218 2.92 -2.94 -7.37
N ILE A 219 3.10 -2.27 -8.51
CA ILE A 219 4.06 -2.66 -9.54
C ILE A 219 5.46 -2.79 -8.94
N PRO A 220 6.19 -3.90 -9.20
CA PRO A 220 7.51 -4.16 -8.62
C PRO A 220 8.49 -3.00 -8.83
N ALA A 221 9.21 -2.64 -7.75
CA ALA A 221 10.18 -1.54 -7.80
C ALA A 221 11.55 -1.92 -7.22
N ARG A 222 11.64 -2.99 -6.41
CA ARG A 222 12.85 -3.35 -5.68
C ARG A 222 13.72 -4.37 -6.42
N ASP A 223 13.11 -5.41 -6.98
CA ASP A 223 13.82 -6.38 -7.82
C ASP A 223 14.13 -5.74 -9.17
N LYS A 224 15.41 -5.73 -9.58
CA LYS A 224 15.85 -5.03 -10.79
C LYS A 224 15.30 -5.67 -12.06
N GLU A 225 15.21 -7.00 -12.08
CA GLU A 225 14.74 -7.76 -13.23
C GLU A 225 13.23 -7.57 -13.42
N LEU A 226 12.43 -7.86 -12.39
CA LEU A 226 10.98 -7.67 -12.44
C LEU A 226 10.57 -6.21 -12.64
N LYS A 227 11.33 -5.26 -12.04
CA LYS A 227 11.13 -3.84 -12.29
C LYS A 227 11.29 -3.51 -13.77
N ALA A 228 12.34 -3.98 -14.42
CA ALA A 228 12.59 -3.72 -15.83
C ALA A 228 11.48 -4.35 -16.70
N MET A 229 11.14 -5.61 -16.45
CA MET A 229 10.12 -6.34 -17.20
C MET A 229 8.73 -5.71 -17.09
N ILE A 230 8.27 -5.40 -15.88
CA ILE A 230 6.88 -4.94 -15.68
C ILE A 230 6.72 -3.43 -15.90
N ARG A 231 7.67 -2.59 -15.41
CA ARG A 231 7.58 -1.13 -15.62
C ARG A 231 7.91 -0.73 -17.04
N GLY A 232 8.74 -1.51 -17.76
CA GLY A 232 9.05 -1.30 -19.16
C GLY A 232 7.84 -1.41 -20.09
N LEU A 233 6.77 -2.08 -19.64
CA LEU A 233 5.52 -2.18 -20.41
C LEU A 233 4.76 -0.86 -20.53
N PHE A 234 4.94 0.06 -19.58
CA PHE A 234 4.27 1.35 -19.59
C PHE A 234 5.09 2.32 -20.43
N ILE A 235 4.55 2.73 -21.53
CA ILE A 235 5.22 3.59 -22.52
C ILE A 235 4.56 4.97 -22.59
N PRO A 236 5.32 6.04 -22.89
CA PRO A 236 4.73 7.37 -23.13
C PRO A 236 4.00 7.40 -24.48
N GLU A 237 3.28 8.47 -24.73
CA GLU A 237 2.74 8.77 -26.06
C GLU A 237 3.87 9.01 -27.05
N ASP A 238 3.58 8.82 -28.34
CA ASP A 238 4.54 9.06 -29.40
C ASP A 238 5.03 10.52 -29.36
N GLY A 239 6.33 10.70 -29.39
CA GLY A 239 6.97 12.02 -29.23
C GLY A 239 7.02 12.57 -27.79
N CYS A 240 6.44 11.87 -26.81
CA CYS A 240 6.47 12.24 -25.40
C CYS A 240 7.56 11.48 -24.64
N LYS A 241 7.82 11.92 -23.40
CA LYS A 241 8.74 11.28 -22.45
C LYS A 241 8.07 11.13 -21.09
N TRP A 242 8.49 10.14 -20.32
CA TRP A 242 8.13 10.04 -18.89
C TRP A 242 8.88 11.07 -18.07
N GLY A 243 8.14 11.82 -17.25
CA GLY A 243 8.69 12.59 -16.14
C GLY A 243 8.42 11.85 -14.82
N SER A 244 9.43 11.74 -13.96
CA SER A 244 9.28 11.21 -12.61
C SER A 244 9.61 12.30 -11.62
N PHE A 245 8.64 12.66 -10.77
CA PHE A 245 8.76 13.72 -9.77
C PHE A 245 8.50 13.12 -8.39
N ASP A 246 9.45 13.26 -7.48
CA ASP A 246 9.36 12.75 -6.11
C ASP A 246 9.89 13.81 -5.13
N TYR A 247 9.20 13.98 -4.01
CA TYR A 247 9.69 14.87 -2.95
C TYR A 247 10.88 14.23 -2.22
N SER A 248 12.00 14.96 -2.17
CA SER A 248 13.16 14.53 -1.42
C SER A 248 12.86 14.49 0.08
N SER A 249 12.98 13.30 0.66
CA SER A 249 12.88 13.08 2.13
C SER A 249 11.62 13.72 2.77
N GLN A 250 10.44 13.62 2.14
CA GLN A 250 9.21 14.28 2.59
C GLN A 250 8.87 13.96 4.05
N GLU A 251 8.87 12.68 4.43
CA GLU A 251 8.52 12.25 5.79
C GLU A 251 9.52 12.75 6.85
N PRO A 252 10.86 12.65 6.65
CA PRO A 252 11.84 13.26 7.54
C PRO A 252 11.69 14.78 7.68
N ARG A 253 11.39 15.50 6.59
CA ARG A 253 11.18 16.96 6.63
C ARG A 253 9.95 17.31 7.46
N LEU A 254 8.83 16.60 7.29
CA LEU A 254 7.63 16.79 8.09
C LEU A 254 7.86 16.48 9.56
N LEU A 255 8.60 15.42 9.87
CA LEU A 255 8.96 15.08 11.25
C LEU A 255 9.76 16.21 11.92
N VAL A 256 10.77 16.73 11.25
CA VAL A 256 11.58 17.86 11.76
C VAL A 256 10.72 19.12 11.87
N HIS A 257 9.85 19.40 10.92
CA HIS A 257 8.91 20.53 10.98
C HIS A 257 8.01 20.47 12.23
N PHE A 258 7.39 19.33 12.50
CA PHE A 258 6.58 19.16 13.71
C PHE A 258 7.42 19.22 14.99
N ALA A 259 8.62 18.65 15.00
CA ALA A 259 9.52 18.75 16.14
C ALA A 259 9.96 20.19 16.41
N ALA A 260 10.17 20.98 15.36
CA ALA A 260 10.53 22.40 15.45
C ALA A 260 9.39 23.29 15.94
N SER A 261 8.15 22.88 15.78
CA SER A 261 6.98 23.65 16.25
C SER A 261 6.78 23.66 17.77
N PHE A 262 7.57 22.86 18.52
CA PHE A 262 7.46 22.82 19.98
C PHE A 262 8.29 23.92 20.66
N GLU A 263 7.72 24.60 21.63
CA GLU A 263 8.42 25.63 22.44
C GLU A 263 9.66 25.10 23.13
N ARG A 264 9.57 23.88 23.68
CA ARG A 264 10.72 23.17 24.30
C ARG A 264 11.15 22.02 23.40
N ARG A 265 11.92 22.34 22.38
CA ARG A 265 12.49 21.36 21.45
C ARG A 265 13.95 21.05 21.79
N HIS A 266 14.41 19.89 21.34
CA HIS A 266 15.81 19.52 21.52
C HIS A 266 16.72 20.35 20.60
N GLN A 267 17.87 20.82 21.07
CA GLN A 267 18.83 21.65 20.30
C GLN A 267 19.23 21.07 18.95
N MET A 268 19.25 19.73 18.81
CA MET A 268 19.51 19.06 17.55
C MET A 268 18.48 19.40 16.47
N VAL A 269 17.23 19.67 16.84
CA VAL A 269 16.18 20.05 15.87
C VAL A 269 16.55 21.37 15.18
N ASP A 270 17.04 22.35 15.94
CA ASP A 270 17.47 23.64 15.38
C ASP A 270 18.62 23.47 14.40
N LYS A 271 19.61 22.65 14.75
CA LYS A 271 20.73 22.33 13.85
C LYS A 271 20.27 21.67 12.55
N ILE A 272 19.35 20.71 12.64
CA ILE A 272 18.83 20.03 11.45
C ILE A 272 18.01 21.00 10.58
N VAL A 273 17.23 21.90 11.20
CA VAL A 273 16.49 22.95 10.47
C VAL A 273 17.45 23.87 9.73
N GLU A 274 18.53 24.32 10.38
CA GLU A 274 19.56 25.15 9.74
C GLU A 274 20.20 24.43 8.56
N GLU A 275 20.54 23.14 8.71
CA GLU A 275 21.11 22.36 7.61
C GLU A 275 20.12 22.21 6.45
N TYR A 276 18.82 21.96 6.72
CA TYR A 276 17.79 21.95 5.66
C TYR A 276 17.67 23.30 4.94
N HIS A 277 17.90 24.42 5.61
CA HIS A 277 17.90 25.74 4.97
C HIS A 277 19.16 25.98 4.11
N LYS A 278 20.26 25.32 4.40
CA LYS A 278 21.49 25.40 3.59
C LYS A 278 21.44 24.50 2.36
N GLY A 279 20.63 23.46 2.37
CA GLY A 279 20.50 22.51 1.28
C GLY A 279 19.76 21.23 1.67
N ASP A 280 19.97 20.18 0.89
CA ASP A 280 19.38 18.87 1.19
C ASP A 280 20.15 18.15 2.29
N VAL A 281 19.45 17.84 3.40
CA VAL A 281 19.96 17.02 4.49
C VAL A 281 19.55 15.57 4.29
N ASP A 282 20.51 14.68 4.35
CA ASP A 282 20.24 13.25 4.43
C ASP A 282 20.15 12.78 5.88
N LEU A 283 18.95 12.88 6.48
CA LEU A 283 18.71 12.44 7.85
C LEU A 283 19.06 10.95 8.05
N HIS A 284 18.94 10.13 7.01
CA HIS A 284 19.30 8.71 7.10
C HIS A 284 20.81 8.53 7.17
N GLN A 285 21.58 9.31 6.41
CA GLN A 285 23.03 9.29 6.49
C GLN A 285 23.51 9.82 7.85
N MET A 286 22.92 10.90 8.33
CA MET A 286 23.28 11.46 9.65
C MET A 286 23.06 10.43 10.77
N VAL A 287 21.96 9.69 10.75
CA VAL A 287 21.70 8.61 11.72
C VAL A 287 22.65 7.42 11.51
N ALA A 288 22.99 7.09 10.26
CA ALA A 288 23.97 6.05 9.95
C ALA A 288 25.35 6.36 10.57
N ASP A 289 25.81 7.59 10.40
CA ASP A 289 27.10 8.06 10.92
C ASP A 289 27.14 8.06 12.44
N ILE A 290 26.04 8.44 13.09
CA ILE A 290 25.92 8.45 14.56
C ILE A 290 25.86 7.03 15.13
N ALA A 291 25.08 6.14 14.51
CA ALA A 291 24.85 4.79 14.99
C ALA A 291 25.87 3.75 14.50
N GLY A 292 26.79 4.14 13.62
CA GLY A 292 27.81 3.23 13.05
C GLY A 292 27.21 2.11 12.16
N ILE A 293 26.05 2.38 11.55
CA ILE A 293 25.34 1.43 10.67
C ILE A 293 25.31 1.93 9.23
N SER A 294 24.96 1.05 8.29
CA SER A 294 24.82 1.49 6.90
C SER A 294 23.63 2.46 6.73
N ARG A 295 23.72 3.36 5.74
CA ARG A 295 22.61 4.27 5.38
C ARG A 295 21.30 3.52 5.08
N LYS A 296 21.37 2.30 4.53
CA LYS A 296 20.22 1.46 4.24
C LYS A 296 19.55 0.97 5.53
N GLU A 297 20.32 0.56 6.51
CA GLU A 297 19.84 0.16 7.84
C GLU A 297 19.27 1.36 8.58
N ALA A 298 19.98 2.49 8.59
CA ALA A 298 19.51 3.74 9.18
C ALA A 298 18.18 4.21 8.56
N LYS A 299 17.99 4.08 7.25
CA LYS A 299 16.69 4.34 6.59
C LYS A 299 15.60 3.42 7.13
N THR A 300 15.90 2.15 7.32
CA THR A 300 14.94 1.17 7.86
C THR A 300 14.58 1.49 9.32
N VAL A 301 15.58 1.82 10.14
CA VAL A 301 15.40 2.21 11.54
C VAL A 301 14.58 3.50 11.64
N ASN A 302 14.97 4.55 10.94
CA ASN A 302 14.29 5.84 10.97
C ASN A 302 12.81 5.72 10.56
N LEU A 303 12.53 5.12 9.41
CA LEU A 303 11.17 4.92 8.95
C LEU A 303 10.40 4.00 9.88
N GLY A 304 11.05 2.93 10.37
CA GLY A 304 10.46 2.00 11.30
C GLY A 304 9.98 2.69 12.58
N ILE A 305 10.80 3.52 13.19
CA ILE A 305 10.46 4.26 14.41
C ILE A 305 9.35 5.29 14.14
N MET A 306 9.43 6.02 13.02
CA MET A 306 8.37 6.96 12.62
C MET A 306 7.00 6.30 12.49
N TYR A 307 6.97 5.02 12.06
CA TYR A 307 5.75 4.22 11.93
C TYR A 307 5.45 3.31 13.13
N GLY A 308 6.11 3.52 14.27
CA GLY A 308 5.86 2.76 15.50
C GLY A 308 6.33 1.30 15.46
N MET A 309 7.39 1.01 14.72
CA MET A 309 7.96 -0.34 14.63
C MET A 309 8.57 -0.76 15.97
N GLY A 310 8.12 -1.90 16.49
CA GLY A 310 8.71 -2.53 17.68
C GLY A 310 9.96 -3.36 17.34
N LYS A 311 10.70 -3.78 18.39
CA LYS A 311 11.96 -4.51 18.30
C LYS A 311 11.88 -5.80 17.48
N GLY A 312 10.85 -6.62 17.67
CA GLY A 312 10.70 -7.88 16.93
C GLY A 312 10.58 -7.68 15.43
N LYS A 313 9.82 -6.66 14.98
CA LYS A 313 9.73 -6.33 13.55
C LYS A 313 11.03 -5.75 13.01
N LEU A 314 11.74 -4.94 13.78
CA LEU A 314 13.04 -4.40 13.40
C LEU A 314 14.09 -5.51 13.29
N ALA A 315 14.16 -6.42 14.26
CA ALA A 315 15.03 -7.59 14.26
C ALA A 315 14.85 -8.41 12.99
N ASN A 316 13.60 -8.72 12.67
CA ASN A 316 13.24 -9.44 11.45
C ASN A 316 13.64 -8.71 10.18
N GLN A 317 13.49 -7.38 10.13
CA GLN A 317 13.74 -6.60 8.93
C GLN A 317 15.22 -6.38 8.64
N LEU A 318 16.05 -6.36 9.69
CA LEU A 318 17.51 -6.23 9.60
C LEU A 318 18.24 -7.59 9.66
N SER A 319 17.50 -8.69 9.92
CA SER A 319 18.08 -10.04 10.13
C SER A 319 19.08 -10.08 11.30
N ILE A 320 18.72 -9.41 12.40
CA ILE A 320 19.47 -9.37 13.67
C ILE A 320 18.63 -9.95 14.80
N THR A 321 19.22 -10.16 15.97
CA THR A 321 18.49 -10.60 17.16
C THR A 321 17.60 -9.49 17.73
N GLU A 322 16.57 -9.85 18.49
CA GLU A 322 15.73 -8.84 19.17
C GLU A 322 16.52 -7.99 20.18
N LYS A 323 17.57 -8.54 20.76
CA LYS A 323 18.45 -7.80 21.67
C LYS A 323 19.24 -6.73 20.93
N GLU A 324 19.84 -7.05 19.80
CA GLU A 324 20.52 -6.07 18.93
C GLU A 324 19.57 -5.01 18.40
N ALA A 325 18.33 -5.41 18.05
CA ALA A 325 17.30 -4.46 17.64
C ALA A 325 16.89 -3.52 18.79
N GLU A 326 16.81 -4.00 20.03
CA GLU A 326 16.51 -3.19 21.21
C GLU A 326 17.66 -2.22 21.53
N GLU A 327 18.90 -2.65 21.40
CA GLU A 327 20.08 -1.81 21.54
C GLU A 327 20.09 -0.69 20.48
N LEU A 328 19.83 -1.02 19.20
CA LEU A 328 19.70 -0.04 18.11
C LEU A 328 18.58 0.98 18.37
N LEU A 329 17.40 0.53 18.82
CA LEU A 329 16.30 1.43 19.16
C LEU A 329 16.63 2.36 20.32
N SER A 330 17.33 1.84 21.35
CA SER A 330 17.79 2.61 22.51
C SER A 330 18.83 3.67 22.09
N GLU A 331 19.79 3.29 21.27
CA GLU A 331 20.83 4.18 20.79
C GLU A 331 20.29 5.26 19.85
N HIS A 332 19.39 4.88 18.94
CA HIS A 332 18.65 5.84 18.11
C HIS A 332 17.87 6.83 19.00
N GLY A 333 17.18 6.34 20.04
CA GLY A 333 16.44 7.20 20.97
C GLY A 333 17.30 8.20 21.74
N LYS A 334 18.56 7.85 22.03
CA LYS A 334 19.54 8.76 22.65
C LYS A 334 20.07 9.80 21.64
N ASN A 335 20.34 9.36 20.43
CA ASN A 335 20.97 10.17 19.40
C ASN A 335 19.96 11.04 18.62
N VAL A 336 18.68 10.62 18.51
CA VAL A 336 17.62 11.35 17.80
C VAL A 336 16.35 11.42 18.66
N PRO A 337 16.42 11.99 19.88
CA PRO A 337 15.36 11.91 20.89
C PRO A 337 14.06 12.61 20.47
N PHE A 338 14.11 13.56 19.56
CA PHE A 338 12.93 14.29 19.10
C PHE A 338 11.94 13.43 18.31
N VAL A 339 12.39 12.33 17.68
CA VAL A 339 11.51 11.40 16.92
C VAL A 339 10.53 10.72 17.88
N LYS A 340 11.06 10.08 18.94
CA LYS A 340 10.25 9.45 19.98
C LYS A 340 9.40 10.50 20.71
N GLY A 341 10.00 11.64 21.07
CA GLY A 341 9.31 12.72 21.74
C GLY A 341 8.10 13.25 20.96
N LEU A 342 8.18 13.33 19.62
CA LEU A 342 7.05 13.70 18.79
C LEU A 342 5.97 12.62 18.80
N ALA A 343 6.33 11.34 18.65
CA ALA A 343 5.40 10.22 18.68
C ALA A 343 4.64 10.16 20.00
N ASP A 344 5.34 10.24 21.14
CA ASP A 344 4.75 10.21 22.47
C ASP A 344 3.77 11.39 22.70
N ARG A 345 4.13 12.58 22.22
CA ARG A 345 3.25 13.77 22.31
C ARG A 345 2.01 13.64 21.42
N ALA A 346 2.16 13.10 20.21
CA ALA A 346 1.05 12.87 19.30
C ALA A 346 0.07 11.85 19.90
N SER A 347 0.57 10.73 20.43
CA SER A 347 -0.24 9.71 21.12
C SER A 347 -0.97 10.30 22.32
N LYS A 348 -0.26 10.99 23.20
CA LYS A 348 -0.87 11.64 24.37
C LYS A 348 -1.94 12.66 24.00
N ARG A 349 -1.72 13.45 22.94
CA ARG A 349 -2.72 14.39 22.45
C ARG A 349 -3.93 13.66 21.86
N ALA A 350 -3.71 12.57 21.11
CA ALA A 350 -4.79 11.73 20.61
C ALA A 350 -5.64 11.13 21.73
N GLU A 351 -5.01 10.61 22.78
CA GLU A 351 -5.69 10.09 23.97
C GLU A 351 -6.53 11.16 24.68
N GLN A 352 -5.98 12.36 24.86
CA GLN A 352 -6.66 13.45 25.56
C GLN A 352 -7.78 14.10 24.75
N ALA A 353 -7.57 14.30 23.46
CA ALA A 353 -8.48 15.04 22.57
C ALA A 353 -9.33 14.12 21.67
N GLY A 354 -9.12 12.80 21.72
CA GLY A 354 -9.77 11.83 20.84
C GLY A 354 -9.34 11.94 19.37
N GLN A 355 -8.42 12.84 19.05
CA GLN A 355 -7.97 13.10 17.67
C GLN A 355 -6.68 13.91 17.63
N ILE A 356 -5.99 13.82 16.51
CA ILE A 356 -4.91 14.73 16.11
C ILE A 356 -5.22 15.32 14.73
N ARG A 357 -4.52 16.41 14.35
CA ARG A 357 -4.60 17.01 13.02
C ARG A 357 -3.27 16.87 12.29
N THR A 358 -3.34 16.58 11.00
CA THR A 358 -2.18 16.68 10.10
C THR A 358 -1.82 18.16 9.87
N LEU A 359 -0.68 18.41 9.20
CA LEU A 359 -0.23 19.77 8.87
C LEU A 359 -1.29 20.58 8.11
N LEU A 360 -2.02 19.96 7.19
CA LEU A 360 -3.09 20.60 6.43
C LEU A 360 -4.46 20.55 7.14
N GLY A 361 -4.51 20.13 8.40
CA GLY A 361 -5.73 20.19 9.21
C GLY A 361 -6.65 18.96 9.13
N ARG A 362 -6.31 17.92 8.32
CA ARG A 362 -7.08 16.66 8.29
C ARG A 362 -7.08 16.04 9.69
N LYS A 363 -8.24 15.65 10.18
CA LYS A 363 -8.39 14.92 11.44
C LYS A 363 -8.03 13.45 11.30
N CYS A 364 -7.25 12.96 12.25
CA CYS A 364 -6.94 11.54 12.45
C CYS A 364 -7.46 11.14 13.83
N ARG A 365 -8.27 10.07 13.88
CA ARG A 365 -8.88 9.52 15.10
C ARG A 365 -8.23 8.19 15.46
#